data_ddde038ff428566b7a2ff6ece08ceb39
#
_entry.id   ddde038ff428566b7a2ff6ece08ceb39
#
_cell.length_a   1.000
_cell.length_b   1.000
_cell.length_c   1.000
_cell.angle_alpha   90.00
_cell.angle_beta   90.00
_cell.angle_gamma   90.00
#
_symmetry.space_group_name_H-M   'P 1'
#
loop_
_entity.id
_entity.type
_entity.pdbx_description
1 polymer ?
#
loop_
_entity_poly.entity_id
_entity_poly.type
_entity_poly.pdbx_seq_one_letter_code
_entity_poly.pdbx_strand_id
1 'polypeptide(L)'
;FNQNIASLTLAKWIKEKYPHIKILFGGSNFESDMGLEYFRVFSWIDYVVPGEAEDVLPQLVKYLEQGDGPVPRGVIHRCEGEVLYHEPEAMFGNFQNYAAPDYDDFFDQLRDIDPDSSLLENPVILYETARGCWWGEKHHCTFCGLNASTMKFRSKPIEQVHADLSQLSKKYDSFRFRLVDNILEMKYIDGVFGDLAKNNYDLHFFIEVKS
;
A
#
# COMPACT_ATOMS: atom_id res chain seq x y z
N PHE A 1 12.94 1.46 -4.64
CA PHE A 1 13.94 0.89 -5.57
C PHE A 1 14.67 -0.32 -5.00
N ASN A 2 15.03 -0.33 -3.72
CA ASN A 2 15.82 -1.41 -3.11
C ASN A 2 15.14 -2.78 -3.21
N GLN A 3 13.81 -2.83 -3.22
CA GLN A 3 13.06 -4.08 -3.30
C GLN A 3 12.94 -4.62 -4.73
N ASN A 4 13.03 -3.79 -5.77
CA ASN A 4 12.72 -4.21 -7.14
C ASN A 4 13.62 -5.33 -7.65
N ILE A 5 14.93 -5.18 -7.53
CA ILE A 5 15.88 -6.18 -8.05
C ILE A 5 15.72 -7.49 -7.29
N ALA A 6 15.62 -7.44 -5.97
CA ALA A 6 15.43 -8.64 -5.15
C ALA A 6 14.12 -9.36 -5.51
N SER A 7 13.01 -8.62 -5.62
CA SER A 7 11.70 -9.17 -5.97
C SER A 7 11.67 -9.74 -7.38
N LEU A 8 12.25 -9.06 -8.37
CA LEU A 8 12.35 -9.55 -9.75
C LEU A 8 13.21 -10.81 -9.85
N THR A 9 14.32 -10.86 -9.11
CA THR A 9 15.20 -12.04 -9.07
C THR A 9 14.50 -13.23 -8.43
N LEU A 10 13.84 -13.02 -7.30
CA LEU A 10 13.05 -14.05 -6.61
C LEU A 10 11.92 -14.56 -7.50
N ALA A 11 11.18 -13.65 -8.13
CA ALA A 11 10.10 -13.98 -9.05
C ALA A 11 10.59 -14.85 -10.21
N LYS A 12 11.71 -14.50 -10.83
CA LYS A 12 12.36 -15.29 -11.88
C LYS A 12 12.68 -16.70 -11.39
N TRP A 13 13.35 -16.79 -10.25
CA TRP A 13 13.73 -18.08 -9.65
C TRP A 13 12.51 -18.95 -9.31
N ILE A 14 11.44 -18.35 -8.75
CA ILE A 14 10.17 -19.05 -8.49
C ILE A 14 9.59 -19.58 -9.80
N LYS A 15 9.54 -18.76 -10.83
CA LYS A 15 8.94 -19.11 -12.11
C LYS A 15 9.72 -20.25 -12.82
N GLU A 16 11.04 -20.22 -12.74
CA GLU A 16 11.89 -21.29 -13.27
C GLU A 16 11.67 -22.63 -12.54
N LYS A 17 11.52 -22.59 -11.20
CA LYS A 17 11.36 -23.80 -10.38
C LYS A 17 9.92 -24.27 -10.30
N TYR A 18 8.97 -23.34 -10.32
CA TYR A 18 7.53 -23.58 -10.15
C TYR A 18 6.70 -22.83 -11.20
N PRO A 19 6.70 -23.28 -12.48
CA PRO A 19 6.07 -22.54 -13.58
C PRO A 19 4.57 -22.26 -13.42
N HIS A 20 3.88 -23.08 -12.61
CA HIS A 20 2.45 -22.97 -12.34
C HIS A 20 2.10 -21.82 -11.37
N ILE A 21 3.06 -21.35 -10.57
CA ILE A 21 2.83 -20.25 -9.64
C ILE A 21 2.62 -18.96 -10.45
N LYS A 22 1.54 -18.24 -10.14
CA LYS A 22 1.27 -16.92 -10.73
C LYS A 22 2.07 -15.86 -10.02
N ILE A 23 2.78 -15.04 -10.78
CA ILE A 23 3.59 -13.93 -10.30
C ILE A 23 2.85 -12.63 -10.57
N LEU A 24 2.51 -11.92 -9.50
CA LEU A 24 1.85 -10.62 -9.52
C LEU A 24 2.77 -9.55 -8.95
N PHE A 25 2.86 -8.42 -9.64
CA PHE A 25 3.54 -7.23 -9.15
C PHE A 25 2.58 -6.04 -9.05
N GLY A 26 2.92 -5.08 -8.19
CA GLY A 26 2.15 -3.86 -7.97
C GLY A 26 2.89 -2.89 -7.05
N GLY A 27 2.14 -1.92 -6.53
CA GLY A 27 2.67 -0.86 -5.68
C GLY A 27 3.39 0.24 -6.46
N SER A 28 3.91 1.24 -5.74
CA SER A 28 4.44 2.48 -6.32
C SER A 28 5.60 2.30 -7.32
N ASN A 29 6.34 1.19 -7.25
CA ASN A 29 7.40 0.90 -8.21
C ASN A 29 6.90 0.33 -9.54
N PHE A 30 5.63 -0.03 -9.60
CA PHE A 30 4.96 -0.55 -10.81
C PHE A 30 3.81 0.35 -11.25
N GLU A 31 3.81 1.60 -10.80
CA GLU A 31 2.79 2.56 -11.15
C GLU A 31 2.93 3.02 -12.62
N SER A 32 1.78 3.14 -13.30
CA SER A 32 1.69 3.72 -14.66
C SER A 32 2.64 3.05 -15.67
N ASP A 33 3.38 3.83 -16.43
CA ASP A 33 4.31 3.39 -17.47
C ASP A 33 5.43 2.50 -16.93
N MET A 34 5.84 2.70 -15.67
CA MET A 34 6.88 1.84 -15.06
C MET A 34 6.40 0.39 -14.98
N GLY A 35 5.17 0.16 -14.52
CA GLY A 35 4.59 -1.18 -14.47
C GLY A 35 4.49 -1.83 -15.84
N LEU A 36 4.09 -1.06 -16.84
CA LEU A 36 3.98 -1.52 -18.21
C LEU A 36 5.34 -1.92 -18.80
N GLU A 37 6.37 -1.10 -18.58
CA GLU A 37 7.72 -1.39 -19.07
C GLU A 37 8.36 -2.59 -18.35
N TYR A 38 8.22 -2.69 -17.01
CA TYR A 38 8.65 -3.89 -16.29
C TYR A 38 7.97 -5.15 -16.85
N PHE A 39 6.66 -5.08 -17.09
CA PHE A 39 5.91 -6.20 -17.62
C PHE A 39 6.34 -6.61 -19.03
N ARG A 40 6.68 -5.65 -19.89
CA ARG A 40 7.21 -5.91 -21.25
C ARG A 40 8.55 -6.60 -21.23
N VAL A 41 9.45 -6.14 -20.36
CA VAL A 41 10.84 -6.61 -20.28
C VAL A 41 10.94 -7.96 -19.58
N PHE A 42 10.16 -8.17 -18.51
CA PHE A 42 10.28 -9.36 -17.67
C PHE A 42 9.16 -10.37 -17.94
N SER A 43 9.44 -11.33 -18.83
CA SER A 43 8.45 -12.31 -19.30
C SER A 43 7.90 -13.24 -18.21
N TRP A 44 8.59 -13.36 -17.10
CA TRP A 44 8.16 -14.19 -15.95
C TRP A 44 7.12 -13.55 -15.04
N ILE A 45 6.77 -12.28 -15.27
CA ILE A 45 5.65 -11.63 -14.57
C ILE A 45 4.36 -11.99 -15.31
N ASP A 46 3.38 -12.56 -14.59
CA ASP A 46 2.09 -12.94 -15.18
C ASP A 46 1.10 -11.76 -15.20
N TYR A 47 1.10 -10.94 -14.13
CA TYR A 47 0.18 -9.82 -13.96
C TYR A 47 0.85 -8.63 -13.27
N VAL A 48 0.43 -7.40 -13.63
CA VAL A 48 0.78 -6.19 -12.89
C VAL A 48 -0.47 -5.37 -12.63
N VAL A 49 -0.61 -4.87 -11.41
CA VAL A 49 -1.61 -3.85 -11.06
C VAL A 49 -0.89 -2.51 -10.92
N PRO A 50 -0.94 -1.63 -11.94
CA PRO A 50 -0.16 -0.40 -12.00
C PRO A 50 -0.87 0.78 -11.33
N GLY A 51 -1.20 0.64 -10.05
CA GLY A 51 -1.92 1.66 -9.30
C GLY A 51 -2.43 1.15 -7.96
N GLU A 52 -3.52 1.73 -7.50
CA GLU A 52 -4.18 1.28 -6.27
C GLU A 52 -4.84 -0.08 -6.51
N ALA A 53 -4.50 -1.04 -5.66
CA ALA A 53 -4.86 -2.43 -5.88
C ALA A 53 -6.10 -2.88 -5.09
N GLU A 54 -6.58 -2.07 -4.16
CA GLU A 54 -7.59 -2.46 -3.18
C GLU A 54 -8.91 -2.94 -3.84
N ASP A 55 -9.33 -2.30 -4.93
CA ASP A 55 -10.54 -2.69 -5.66
C ASP A 55 -10.24 -3.70 -6.78
N VAL A 56 -9.03 -3.71 -7.32
CA VAL A 56 -8.65 -4.53 -8.48
C VAL A 56 -8.16 -5.91 -8.06
N LEU A 57 -7.35 -5.98 -7.00
CA LEU A 57 -6.73 -7.24 -6.54
C LEU A 57 -7.76 -8.30 -6.15
N PRO A 58 -8.84 -8.00 -5.41
CA PRO A 58 -9.84 -9.01 -5.08
C PRO A 58 -10.52 -9.59 -6.34
N GLN A 59 -10.73 -8.76 -7.37
CA GLN A 59 -11.30 -9.20 -8.63
C GLN A 59 -10.31 -10.10 -9.39
N LEU A 60 -9.02 -9.75 -9.38
CA LEU A 60 -8.00 -10.59 -10.01
C LEU A 60 -7.85 -11.94 -9.30
N VAL A 61 -7.86 -11.97 -7.97
CA VAL A 61 -7.81 -13.23 -7.21
C VAL A 61 -9.01 -14.10 -7.56
N LYS A 62 -10.20 -13.54 -7.56
CA LYS A 62 -11.42 -14.27 -7.95
C LYS A 62 -11.34 -14.82 -9.40
N TYR A 63 -10.85 -14.02 -10.34
CA TYR A 63 -10.60 -14.47 -11.71
C TYR A 63 -9.62 -15.65 -11.76
N LEU A 64 -8.52 -15.59 -11.01
CA LEU A 64 -7.51 -16.65 -10.97
C LEU A 64 -8.03 -17.94 -10.33
N GLU A 65 -8.93 -17.85 -9.35
CA GLU A 65 -9.58 -19.00 -8.71
C GLU A 65 -10.62 -19.65 -9.59
N GLN A 66 -11.42 -18.86 -10.29
CA GLN A 66 -12.52 -19.36 -11.12
C GLN A 66 -12.03 -19.87 -12.48
N GLY A 67 -10.96 -19.29 -13.01
CA GLY A 67 -10.32 -19.72 -14.26
C GLY A 67 -11.10 -19.37 -15.54
N ASP A 68 -12.18 -18.58 -15.45
CA ASP A 68 -13.02 -18.19 -16.56
C ASP A 68 -13.35 -16.69 -16.56
N GLY A 69 -13.82 -16.20 -17.72
CA GLY A 69 -14.15 -14.79 -17.90
C GLY A 69 -12.98 -13.90 -18.34
N PRO A 70 -13.21 -12.59 -18.48
CA PRO A 70 -12.19 -11.64 -18.87
C PRO A 70 -11.30 -11.27 -17.67
N VAL A 71 -10.02 -10.97 -17.94
CA VAL A 71 -9.13 -10.38 -16.94
C VAL A 71 -9.71 -9.03 -16.48
N PRO A 72 -9.73 -8.75 -15.17
CA PRO A 72 -10.27 -7.49 -14.66
C PRO A 72 -9.59 -6.26 -15.25
N ARG A 73 -10.35 -5.19 -15.42
CA ARG A 73 -9.78 -3.88 -15.78
C ARG A 73 -8.84 -3.41 -14.66
N GLY A 74 -7.80 -2.66 -15.01
CA GLY A 74 -6.76 -2.24 -14.08
C GLY A 74 -5.61 -3.24 -13.95
N VAL A 75 -5.62 -4.34 -14.74
CA VAL A 75 -4.57 -5.36 -14.73
C VAL A 75 -3.83 -5.39 -16.07
N ILE A 76 -2.52 -5.27 -16.02
CA ILE A 76 -1.65 -5.56 -17.18
C ILE A 76 -1.44 -7.06 -17.24
N HIS A 77 -1.68 -7.64 -18.42
CA HIS A 77 -1.54 -9.09 -18.67
C HIS A 77 -1.14 -9.37 -20.12
N ARG A 78 -0.83 -10.64 -20.42
CA ARG A 78 -0.57 -11.10 -21.80
C ARG A 78 -1.76 -11.90 -22.31
N CYS A 79 -2.18 -11.61 -23.55
CA CYS A 79 -3.14 -12.39 -24.28
C CYS A 79 -2.60 -12.62 -25.70
N GLU A 80 -2.48 -13.88 -26.14
CA GLU A 80 -1.96 -14.26 -27.46
C GLU A 80 -0.59 -13.64 -27.81
N GLY A 81 0.24 -13.42 -26.79
CA GLY A 81 1.58 -12.81 -26.95
C GLY A 81 1.60 -11.29 -26.87
N GLU A 82 0.47 -10.64 -26.96
CA GLU A 82 0.33 -9.19 -26.84
C GLU A 82 0.17 -8.74 -25.39
N VAL A 83 0.72 -7.57 -25.05
CA VAL A 83 0.56 -6.94 -23.75
C VAL A 83 -0.71 -6.09 -23.77
N LEU A 84 -1.67 -6.44 -22.93
CA LEU A 84 -2.94 -5.74 -22.81
C LEU A 84 -3.05 -5.02 -21.47
N TYR A 85 -3.61 -3.83 -21.52
CA TYR A 85 -4.00 -3.05 -20.35
C TYR A 85 -5.27 -2.25 -20.66
N HIS A 86 -6.23 -2.37 -19.80
CA HIS A 86 -7.44 -1.54 -19.79
C HIS A 86 -7.51 -0.82 -18.47
N GLU A 87 -7.58 0.51 -18.49
CA GLU A 87 -7.70 1.29 -17.27
C GLU A 87 -8.87 0.81 -16.40
N PRO A 88 -8.73 0.88 -15.05
CA PRO A 88 -9.81 0.54 -14.14
C PRO A 88 -11.01 1.47 -14.35
N GLU A 89 -12.20 1.05 -13.93
CA GLU A 89 -13.42 1.86 -14.03
C GLU A 89 -13.31 3.14 -13.19
N ALA A 90 -12.66 3.06 -12.03
CA ALA A 90 -12.33 4.20 -11.19
C ALA A 90 -10.83 4.18 -10.88
N MET A 91 -10.14 5.29 -11.17
CA MET A 91 -8.70 5.41 -10.89
C MET A 91 -8.39 5.37 -9.39
N PHE A 92 -9.33 5.78 -8.55
CA PHE A 92 -9.18 5.82 -7.09
C PHE A 92 -10.41 5.20 -6.44
N GLY A 93 -10.18 4.22 -5.58
CA GLY A 93 -11.20 3.66 -4.72
C GLY A 93 -11.65 4.65 -3.62
N ASN A 94 -12.70 4.28 -2.91
CA ASN A 94 -13.13 5.04 -1.75
C ASN A 94 -12.21 4.76 -0.57
N PHE A 95 -11.26 5.65 -0.34
CA PHE A 95 -10.23 5.54 0.69
C PHE A 95 -10.80 5.36 2.12
N GLN A 96 -12.03 5.82 2.35
CA GLN A 96 -12.72 5.62 3.63
C GLN A 96 -13.09 4.15 3.90
N ASN A 97 -13.20 3.33 2.85
CA ASN A 97 -13.54 1.92 2.97
C ASN A 97 -12.32 1.02 3.23
N TYR A 98 -11.10 1.58 3.20
CA TYR A 98 -9.90 0.80 3.39
C TYR A 98 -9.74 0.44 4.87
N ALA A 99 -9.59 -0.86 5.11
CA ALA A 99 -9.43 -1.42 6.46
C ALA A 99 -8.14 -0.92 7.13
N ALA A 100 -8.14 -0.94 8.46
CA ALA A 100 -6.90 -0.83 9.21
C ALA A 100 -5.96 -2.01 8.86
N PRO A 101 -4.63 -1.80 8.86
CA PRO A 101 -3.69 -2.86 8.54
C PRO A 101 -3.73 -3.99 9.57
N ASP A 102 -3.50 -5.22 9.10
CA ASP A 102 -3.33 -6.40 9.94
C ASP A 102 -1.85 -6.81 9.93
N TYR A 103 -1.26 -6.96 11.11
CA TYR A 103 0.14 -7.32 11.31
C TYR A 103 0.29 -8.65 12.06
N ASP A 104 -0.76 -9.46 12.19
CA ASP A 104 -0.70 -10.73 12.94
C ASP A 104 0.40 -11.63 12.36
N ASP A 105 0.36 -11.88 11.05
CA ASP A 105 1.37 -12.72 10.38
C ASP A 105 2.79 -12.19 10.53
N PHE A 106 2.97 -10.86 10.53
CA PHE A 106 4.28 -10.26 10.73
C PHE A 106 4.83 -10.55 12.13
N PHE A 107 4.02 -10.31 13.15
CA PHE A 107 4.44 -10.54 14.53
C PHE A 107 4.59 -12.03 14.86
N ASP A 108 3.77 -12.90 14.26
CA ASP A 108 3.90 -14.35 14.42
C ASP A 108 5.22 -14.85 13.80
N GLN A 109 5.51 -14.45 12.56
CA GLN A 109 6.79 -14.78 11.92
C GLN A 109 7.99 -14.19 12.66
N LEU A 110 7.88 -12.97 13.19
CA LEU A 110 8.96 -12.34 13.94
C LEU A 110 9.27 -13.10 15.23
N ARG A 111 8.26 -13.59 15.95
CA ARG A 111 8.44 -14.45 17.14
C ARG A 111 9.17 -15.74 16.82
N ASP A 112 8.88 -16.33 15.64
CA ASP A 112 9.52 -17.57 15.21
C ASP A 112 10.97 -17.37 14.78
N ILE A 113 11.30 -16.24 14.13
CA ILE A 113 12.61 -15.97 13.53
C ILE A 113 13.56 -15.30 14.53
N ASP A 114 13.07 -14.32 15.29
CA ASP A 114 13.83 -13.49 16.22
C ASP A 114 12.99 -13.18 17.47
N PRO A 115 12.84 -14.16 18.39
CA PRO A 115 11.99 -14.00 19.58
C PRO A 115 12.48 -12.91 20.53
N ASP A 116 13.74 -12.52 20.45
CA ASP A 116 14.36 -11.48 21.28
C ASP A 116 14.36 -10.09 20.58
N SER A 117 13.62 -9.95 19.47
CA SER A 117 13.56 -8.70 18.72
C SER A 117 12.95 -7.58 19.55
N SER A 118 13.63 -6.43 19.57
CA SER A 118 13.12 -5.21 20.22
C SER A 118 11.80 -4.70 19.64
N LEU A 119 11.44 -5.15 18.43
CA LEU A 119 10.14 -4.85 17.81
C LEU A 119 8.99 -5.59 18.48
N LEU A 120 9.25 -6.67 19.19
CA LEU A 120 8.23 -7.40 19.97
C LEU A 120 7.94 -6.69 21.30
N GLU A 121 8.96 -6.06 21.90
CA GLU A 121 8.81 -5.34 23.17
C GLU A 121 8.19 -3.95 22.97
N ASN A 122 8.58 -3.27 21.89
CA ASN A 122 8.18 -1.90 21.60
C ASN A 122 7.77 -1.76 20.12
N PRO A 123 6.66 -2.35 19.70
CA PRO A 123 6.24 -2.31 18.32
C PRO A 123 5.96 -0.87 17.86
N VAL A 124 6.35 -0.57 16.63
CA VAL A 124 5.98 0.67 15.94
C VAL A 124 5.01 0.31 14.83
N ILE A 125 3.78 0.74 14.94
CA ILE A 125 2.71 0.43 13.99
C ILE A 125 2.74 1.43 12.84
N LEU A 126 2.88 0.93 11.63
CA LEU A 126 2.73 1.74 10.42
C LEU A 126 1.24 1.93 10.14
N TYR A 127 0.81 3.15 9.86
CA TYR A 127 -0.59 3.43 9.61
C TYR A 127 -0.77 4.53 8.57
N GLU A 128 -1.62 4.30 7.58
CA GLU A 128 -1.94 5.25 6.53
C GLU A 128 -3.27 5.95 6.86
N THR A 129 -3.21 7.28 7.05
CA THR A 129 -4.39 8.11 7.31
C THR A 129 -4.79 8.94 6.10
N ALA A 130 -3.84 9.18 5.19
CA ALA A 130 -4.06 9.95 3.96
C ALA A 130 -3.16 9.44 2.84
N ARG A 131 -3.63 9.58 1.61
CA ARG A 131 -2.91 9.18 0.40
C ARG A 131 -2.90 10.34 -0.61
N GLY A 132 -1.81 10.46 -1.38
CA GLY A 132 -1.57 11.60 -2.24
C GLY A 132 -0.94 12.76 -1.48
N CYS A 133 -0.96 13.97 -2.06
CA CYS A 133 -0.34 15.14 -1.44
C CYS A 133 -1.13 16.43 -1.79
N TRP A 134 -1.81 17.01 -0.79
CA TRP A 134 -2.60 18.24 -0.99
C TRP A 134 -1.75 19.46 -1.39
N TRP A 135 -0.47 19.47 -1.03
CA TRP A 135 0.46 20.48 -1.52
C TRP A 135 0.83 20.21 -2.98
N GLY A 136 1.11 18.94 -3.31
CA GLY A 136 1.49 18.51 -4.65
C GLY A 136 0.39 18.72 -5.69
N GLU A 137 -0.88 18.61 -5.33
CA GLU A 137 -2.00 18.95 -6.21
C GLU A 137 -1.97 20.41 -6.70
N LYS A 138 -1.43 21.32 -5.89
CA LYS A 138 -1.39 22.76 -6.17
C LYS A 138 -0.01 23.22 -6.64
N HIS A 139 1.04 22.70 -6.03
CA HIS A 139 2.41 23.15 -6.16
C HIS A 139 3.37 21.96 -6.14
N HIS A 140 3.39 21.18 -7.22
CA HIS A 140 4.26 19.99 -7.29
C HIS A 140 5.72 20.35 -7.00
N CYS A 141 6.32 19.70 -6.00
CA CYS A 141 7.72 19.91 -5.65
C CYS A 141 8.63 19.40 -6.77
N THR A 142 9.57 20.20 -7.22
CA THR A 142 10.43 19.90 -8.38
C THR A 142 11.32 18.68 -8.21
N PHE A 143 11.59 18.27 -6.98
CA PHE A 143 12.40 17.10 -6.63
C PHE A 143 11.58 15.85 -6.28
N CYS A 144 10.24 15.99 -6.18
CA CYS A 144 9.38 14.91 -5.70
C CYS A 144 9.10 13.89 -6.82
N GLY A 145 9.54 12.66 -6.63
CA GLY A 145 9.24 11.53 -7.50
C GLY A 145 8.07 10.66 -7.01
N LEU A 146 7.40 11.07 -5.92
CA LEU A 146 6.25 10.36 -5.39
C LEU A 146 4.96 10.82 -6.07
N ASN A 147 3.99 9.92 -6.16
CA ASN A 147 2.65 10.20 -6.67
C ASN A 147 2.62 10.86 -8.07
N ALA A 148 3.51 10.46 -8.97
CA ALA A 148 3.65 11.09 -10.29
C ALA A 148 2.32 11.12 -11.07
N SER A 149 1.51 10.08 -10.99
CA SER A 149 0.18 9.97 -11.61
C SER A 149 -0.98 9.96 -10.61
N THR A 150 -0.71 9.79 -9.31
CA THR A 150 -1.71 9.62 -8.24
C THR A 150 -1.62 10.69 -7.16
N MET A 151 -1.38 11.95 -7.56
CA MET A 151 -1.22 13.08 -6.64
C MET A 151 -2.49 13.42 -5.85
N LYS A 152 -3.68 13.00 -6.33
CA LYS A 152 -4.96 13.33 -5.71
C LYS A 152 -4.97 12.99 -4.23
N PHE A 153 -5.14 14.04 -3.41
CA PHE A 153 -5.14 13.89 -1.95
C PHE A 153 -6.49 13.40 -1.44
N ARG A 154 -6.47 12.39 -0.59
CA ARG A 154 -7.64 11.81 0.09
C ARG A 154 -7.22 11.44 1.50
N SER A 155 -8.12 11.64 2.45
CA SER A 155 -7.86 11.34 3.86
C SER A 155 -9.05 10.64 4.51
N LYS A 156 -8.79 9.81 5.50
CA LYS A 156 -9.81 9.14 6.31
C LYS A 156 -10.58 10.17 7.15
N PRO A 157 -11.85 9.91 7.49
CA PRO A 157 -12.57 10.68 8.50
C PRO A 157 -11.85 10.63 9.85
N ILE A 158 -11.97 11.69 10.64
CA ILE A 158 -11.35 11.79 11.98
C ILE A 158 -11.80 10.63 12.87
N GLU A 159 -13.08 10.31 12.83
CA GLU A 159 -13.70 9.24 13.61
C GLU A 159 -13.10 7.86 13.27
N GLN A 160 -12.84 7.63 11.99
CA GLN A 160 -12.20 6.39 11.55
C GLN A 160 -10.76 6.32 12.02
N VAL A 161 -10.00 7.43 11.94
CA VAL A 161 -8.62 7.46 12.43
C VAL A 161 -8.58 7.15 13.92
N HIS A 162 -9.47 7.73 14.73
CA HIS A 162 -9.57 7.40 16.16
C HIS A 162 -9.91 5.93 16.41
N ALA A 163 -10.87 5.37 15.66
CA ALA A 163 -11.25 3.97 15.79
C ALA A 163 -10.08 3.03 15.43
N ASP A 164 -9.42 3.29 14.29
CA ASP A 164 -8.28 2.49 13.82
C ASP A 164 -7.11 2.56 14.80
N LEU A 165 -6.73 3.75 15.29
CA LEU A 165 -5.68 3.92 16.30
C LEU A 165 -5.98 3.17 17.58
N SER A 166 -7.24 3.27 18.08
CA SER A 166 -7.67 2.53 19.27
C SER A 166 -7.62 1.01 19.08
N GLN A 167 -8.06 0.53 17.91
CA GLN A 167 -8.03 -0.89 17.56
C GLN A 167 -6.59 -1.41 17.47
N LEU A 168 -5.75 -0.72 16.71
CA LEU A 168 -4.36 -1.11 16.50
C LEU A 168 -3.55 -1.08 17.79
N SER A 169 -3.74 -0.03 18.60
CA SER A 169 -3.09 0.11 19.91
C SER A 169 -3.41 -1.06 20.83
N LYS A 170 -4.70 -1.43 20.93
CA LYS A 170 -5.14 -2.55 21.75
C LYS A 170 -4.69 -3.91 21.21
N LYS A 171 -4.75 -4.09 19.88
CA LYS A 171 -4.43 -5.37 19.23
C LYS A 171 -2.94 -5.70 19.35
N TYR A 172 -2.08 -4.71 19.20
CA TYR A 172 -0.63 -4.91 19.16
C TYR A 172 0.12 -4.39 20.41
N ASP A 173 -0.63 -3.96 21.43
CA ASP A 173 -0.08 -3.37 22.66
C ASP A 173 0.96 -2.29 22.37
N SER A 174 0.64 -1.39 21.45
CA SER A 174 1.54 -0.34 20.97
C SER A 174 0.95 1.04 21.16
N PHE A 175 1.80 1.94 21.66
CA PHE A 175 1.53 3.38 21.76
C PHE A 175 2.35 4.20 20.77
N ARG A 176 3.02 3.54 19.80
CA ARG A 176 3.93 4.16 18.85
C ARG A 176 3.45 3.94 17.44
N PHE A 177 3.16 5.03 16.73
CA PHE A 177 2.67 5.00 15.36
C PHE A 177 3.60 5.76 14.43
N ARG A 178 3.83 5.22 13.25
CA ARG A 178 4.44 5.93 12.14
C ARG A 178 3.38 6.11 11.07
N LEU A 179 2.92 7.35 10.88
CA LEU A 179 2.05 7.64 9.74
C LEU A 179 2.90 7.58 8.47
N VAL A 180 2.42 6.80 7.51
CA VAL A 180 3.12 6.60 6.22
C VAL A 180 2.58 7.53 5.12
N ASP A 181 1.84 8.54 5.52
CA ASP A 181 1.29 9.58 4.65
C ASP A 181 2.41 10.42 4.05
N ASN A 182 2.28 10.85 2.81
CA ASN A 182 3.23 11.77 2.18
C ASN A 182 3.20 13.18 2.75
N ILE A 183 2.12 13.53 3.43
CA ILE A 183 1.91 14.84 4.07
C ILE A 183 0.74 14.75 5.05
N LEU A 184 0.91 15.36 6.22
CA LEU A 184 -0.13 15.42 7.24
C LEU A 184 -1.39 16.12 6.71
N GLU A 185 -2.56 15.53 6.93
CA GLU A 185 -3.85 16.18 6.76
C GLU A 185 -4.06 17.25 7.85
N MET A 186 -4.26 18.51 7.45
CA MET A 186 -4.32 19.63 8.36
C MET A 186 -5.45 19.55 9.40
N LYS A 187 -6.60 18.95 9.03
CA LYS A 187 -7.72 18.78 9.97
C LYS A 187 -7.40 17.84 11.15
N TYR A 188 -6.36 17.00 11.03
CA TYR A 188 -5.96 16.10 12.12
C TYR A 188 -5.24 16.82 13.26
N ILE A 189 -4.68 18.01 13.02
CA ILE A 189 -4.01 18.78 14.08
C ILE A 189 -4.95 18.99 15.27
N ASP A 190 -6.13 19.52 15.00
CA ASP A 190 -7.11 19.78 16.05
C ASP A 190 -8.02 18.56 16.32
N GLY A 191 -8.44 17.86 15.25
CA GLY A 191 -9.45 16.81 15.36
C GLY A 191 -8.91 15.46 15.84
N VAL A 192 -7.66 15.11 15.52
CA VAL A 192 -7.05 13.84 15.99
C VAL A 192 -6.09 14.13 17.13
N PHE A 193 -5.00 14.85 16.86
CA PHE A 193 -3.95 15.07 17.86
C PHE A 193 -4.41 15.98 18.99
N GLY A 194 -5.24 16.99 18.71
CA GLY A 194 -5.85 17.84 19.72
C GLY A 194 -6.76 17.07 20.68
N ASP A 195 -7.54 16.14 20.16
CA ASP A 195 -8.43 15.31 21.00
C ASP A 195 -7.66 14.25 21.78
N LEU A 196 -6.62 13.63 21.21
CA LEU A 196 -5.73 12.74 21.94
C LEU A 196 -5.02 13.46 23.09
N ALA A 197 -4.53 14.67 22.87
CA ALA A 197 -3.88 15.48 23.89
C ALA A 197 -4.84 15.88 25.04
N LYS A 198 -6.07 16.30 24.72
CA LYS A 198 -7.11 16.64 25.74
C LYS A 198 -7.45 15.46 26.63
N ASN A 199 -7.41 14.24 26.09
CA ASN A 199 -7.73 13.01 26.83
C ASN A 199 -6.50 12.36 27.47
N ASN A 200 -5.33 13.02 27.43
CA ASN A 200 -4.07 12.55 28.00
C ASN A 200 -3.64 11.14 27.53
N TYR A 201 -3.89 10.82 26.28
CA TYR A 201 -3.36 9.59 25.68
C TYR A 201 -1.85 9.74 25.44
N ASP A 202 -1.06 8.79 25.94
CA ASP A 202 0.39 8.73 25.77
C ASP A 202 0.74 8.00 24.48
N LEU A 203 0.43 8.62 23.33
CA LEU A 203 0.73 8.11 22.00
C LEU A 203 1.88 8.89 21.38
N HIS A 204 2.81 8.16 20.77
CA HIS A 204 3.94 8.72 20.05
C HIS A 204 3.72 8.59 18.54
N PHE A 205 3.87 9.70 17.81
CA PHE A 205 3.69 9.73 16.36
C PHE A 205 4.95 10.21 15.65
N PHE A 206 5.32 9.48 14.60
CA PHE A 206 6.15 10.04 13.52
C PHE A 206 5.22 10.49 12.40
N ILE A 207 5.37 11.73 11.95
CA ILE A 207 4.55 12.34 10.89
C ILE A 207 5.41 13.14 9.93
N GLU A 208 5.04 13.18 8.65
CA GLU A 208 5.65 14.05 7.65
C GLU A 208 4.80 15.30 7.43
N VAL A 209 5.45 16.46 7.49
CA VAL A 209 4.79 17.76 7.36
C VAL A 209 5.47 18.62 6.31
N LYS A 210 4.71 19.55 5.71
CA LYS A 210 5.28 20.60 4.87
C LYS A 210 5.85 21.71 5.77
N SER A 211 7.13 21.97 5.59
CA SER A 211 7.84 23.10 6.24
C SER A 211 7.62 24.41 5.46
#